data_e8e368b94e5ee6aace3c9c3034f66a83
#
_entry.id   e8e368b94e5ee6aace3c9c3034f66a83
#
_cell.length_a   1.000
_cell.length_b   1.000
_cell.length_c   1.000
_cell.angle_alpha   90.00
_cell.angle_beta   90.00
_cell.angle_gamma   90.00
#
_symmetry.space_group_name_H-M   'P 1'
#
loop_
_entity.id
_entity.type
_entity.pdbx_description
1 polymer ?
#
loop_
_entity_poly.entity_id
_entity_poly.type
_entity_poly.pdbx_seq_one_letter_code
_entity_poly.pdbx_strand_id
1 'polypeptide(L)'
;MAGDIVRPDRANPADLVIRPAFNSDGDAIAVLIAGVFAEYPGCVFDRGLEFPELDAIADDFKQADGRIWVVVDPAARVLGCFGVKYDAATREAELHKVYLHRETRGQGMAQKLMAKALAWLVENHPDCATVMLWTDTRFEAGHRFYEKCGFARTGESRILDDLSASSEYQFRFDFAAYLKALSF
;
A
#
# COMPACT_ATOMS: atom_id res chain seq x y z
N MET A 1 -14.75 -12.71 -38.04
CA MET A 1 -14.11 -13.54 -37.00
C MET A 1 -13.61 -12.59 -35.92
N ALA A 2 -14.35 -12.48 -34.81
CA ALA A 2 -13.93 -11.69 -33.66
C ALA A 2 -12.84 -12.48 -32.93
N GLY A 3 -11.62 -11.94 -32.90
CA GLY A 3 -10.53 -12.54 -32.14
C GLY A 3 -10.85 -12.46 -30.64
N ASP A 4 -10.89 -13.62 -29.99
CA ASP A 4 -10.95 -13.71 -28.54
C ASP A 4 -9.77 -12.92 -27.94
N ILE A 5 -10.09 -11.81 -27.30
CA ILE A 5 -9.14 -11.10 -26.45
C ILE A 5 -8.92 -12.01 -25.24
N VAL A 6 -7.87 -12.80 -25.26
CA VAL A 6 -7.40 -13.57 -24.10
C VAL A 6 -7.12 -12.55 -23.00
N ARG A 7 -8.06 -12.42 -22.06
CA ARG A 7 -7.82 -11.65 -20.84
C ARG A 7 -6.67 -12.37 -20.10
N PRO A 8 -5.60 -11.67 -19.70
CA PRO A 8 -4.55 -12.30 -18.92
C PRO A 8 -5.21 -12.99 -17.71
N ASP A 9 -4.81 -14.25 -17.45
CA ASP A 9 -5.32 -15.04 -16.34
C ASP A 9 -5.26 -14.19 -15.06
N ARG A 10 -6.43 -13.87 -14.53
CA ARG A 10 -6.50 -13.21 -13.23
C ARG A 10 -6.16 -14.25 -12.17
N ALA A 11 -5.29 -13.90 -11.25
CA ALA A 11 -5.05 -14.74 -10.08
C ALA A 11 -6.40 -14.99 -9.37
N ASN A 12 -6.70 -16.25 -9.04
CA ASN A 12 -7.93 -16.56 -8.33
C ASN A 12 -7.84 -16.00 -6.91
N PRO A 13 -8.75 -15.10 -6.48
CA PRO A 13 -8.68 -14.48 -5.16
C PRO A 13 -8.74 -15.47 -3.99
N ALA A 14 -9.29 -16.66 -4.22
CA ALA A 14 -9.38 -17.72 -3.21
C ALA A 14 -8.03 -18.36 -2.91
N ASP A 15 -7.09 -18.27 -3.86
CA ASP A 15 -5.76 -18.89 -3.74
C ASP A 15 -4.71 -17.89 -3.24
N LEU A 16 -5.08 -16.60 -3.08
CA LEU A 16 -4.18 -15.56 -2.63
C LEU A 16 -4.10 -15.53 -1.09
N VAL A 17 -2.88 -15.49 -0.58
CA VAL A 17 -2.59 -15.41 0.86
C VAL A 17 -2.03 -14.04 1.20
N ILE A 18 -2.59 -13.41 2.25
CA ILE A 18 -2.01 -12.22 2.87
C ILE A 18 -1.21 -12.66 4.10
N ARG A 19 0.08 -12.38 4.11
CA ARG A 19 0.97 -12.64 5.25
C ARG A 19 1.85 -11.44 5.56
N PRO A 20 2.42 -11.34 6.78
CA PRO A 20 3.51 -10.40 7.03
C PRO A 20 4.65 -10.61 6.03
N ALA A 21 5.29 -9.51 5.63
CA ALA A 21 6.48 -9.59 4.82
C ALA A 21 7.69 -10.03 5.65
N PHE A 22 8.64 -10.69 5.00
CA PHE A 22 9.98 -10.96 5.49
C PHE A 22 10.99 -10.09 4.74
N ASN A 23 12.21 -9.93 5.27
CA ASN A 23 13.27 -9.20 4.56
C ASN A 23 13.59 -9.83 3.19
N SER A 24 13.46 -11.16 3.10
CA SER A 24 13.64 -11.90 1.84
C SER A 24 12.59 -11.58 0.76
N ASP A 25 11.52 -10.88 1.07
CA ASP A 25 10.52 -10.45 0.07
C ASP A 25 10.95 -9.17 -0.67
N GLY A 26 12.01 -8.50 -0.25
CA GLY A 26 12.44 -7.21 -0.81
C GLY A 26 12.63 -7.22 -2.32
N ASP A 27 13.27 -8.27 -2.87
CA ASP A 27 13.46 -8.41 -4.32
C ASP A 27 12.12 -8.55 -5.07
N ALA A 28 11.22 -9.35 -4.52
CA ALA A 28 9.90 -9.57 -5.14
C ALA A 28 9.01 -8.31 -5.03
N ILE A 29 9.11 -7.55 -3.93
CA ILE A 29 8.45 -6.25 -3.77
C ILE A 29 9.04 -5.24 -4.77
N ALA A 30 10.36 -5.23 -4.98
CA ALA A 30 11.01 -4.37 -5.99
C ALA A 30 10.44 -4.63 -7.40
N VAL A 31 10.32 -5.90 -7.78
CA VAL A 31 9.74 -6.31 -9.07
C VAL A 31 8.27 -5.85 -9.18
N LEU A 32 7.48 -6.00 -8.10
CA LEU A 32 6.10 -5.52 -8.05
C LEU A 32 6.03 -4.01 -8.28
N ILE A 33 6.82 -3.21 -7.54
CA ILE A 33 6.80 -1.74 -7.64
C ILE A 33 7.23 -1.30 -9.04
N ALA A 34 8.31 -1.86 -9.57
CA ALA A 34 8.78 -1.57 -10.92
C ALA A 34 7.69 -1.86 -11.97
N GLY A 35 6.98 -2.98 -11.83
CA GLY A 35 5.85 -3.34 -12.70
C GLY A 35 4.68 -2.36 -12.61
N VAL A 36 4.35 -1.87 -11.41
CA VAL A 36 3.31 -0.85 -11.21
C VAL A 36 3.75 0.49 -11.79
N PHE A 37 4.99 0.93 -11.55
CA PHE A 37 5.52 2.19 -12.08
C PHE A 37 5.53 2.21 -13.60
N ALA A 38 5.84 1.08 -14.24
CA ALA A 38 5.82 0.95 -15.69
C ALA A 38 4.44 1.18 -16.34
N GLU A 39 3.35 1.14 -15.54
CA GLU A 39 2.00 1.44 -16.02
C GLU A 39 1.74 2.95 -16.12
N TYR A 40 2.60 3.80 -15.53
CA TYR A 40 2.40 5.25 -15.44
C TYR A 40 3.53 6.00 -16.15
N PRO A 41 3.23 6.77 -17.22
CA PRO A 41 4.23 7.56 -17.93
C PRO A 41 4.96 8.51 -16.97
N GLY A 42 6.29 8.53 -17.06
CA GLY A 42 7.15 9.39 -16.24
C GLY A 42 7.47 8.84 -14.86
N CYS A 43 6.91 7.69 -14.42
CA CYS A 43 7.39 7.00 -13.23
C CYS A 43 8.67 6.23 -13.54
N VAL A 44 9.69 6.46 -12.73
CA VAL A 44 11.01 5.79 -12.79
C VAL A 44 11.17 4.96 -11.51
N PHE A 45 11.66 3.75 -11.64
CA PHE A 45 12.00 2.91 -10.50
C PHE A 45 13.50 2.68 -10.45
N ASP A 46 14.14 3.13 -9.39
CA ASP A 46 15.52 2.78 -9.06
C ASP A 46 15.58 2.30 -7.61
N ARG A 47 15.85 0.98 -7.44
CA ARG A 47 15.86 0.38 -6.11
C ARG A 47 16.93 0.98 -5.21
N GLY A 48 18.13 1.18 -5.75
CA GLY A 48 19.28 1.60 -4.94
C GLY A 48 19.18 3.04 -4.47
N LEU A 49 18.62 3.92 -5.32
CA LEU A 49 18.51 5.34 -5.01
C LEU A 49 17.24 5.69 -4.23
N GLU A 50 16.10 5.05 -4.53
CA GLU A 50 14.81 5.47 -4.01
C GLU A 50 14.15 4.48 -3.04
N PHE A 51 14.61 3.22 -3.03
CA PHE A 51 14.00 2.15 -2.22
C PHE A 51 15.04 1.30 -1.47
N PRO A 52 16.08 1.90 -0.81
CA PRO A 52 17.11 1.13 -0.13
C PRO A 52 16.56 0.29 1.03
N GLU A 53 15.42 0.69 1.63
CA GLU A 53 14.74 -0.07 2.69
C GLU A 53 14.27 -1.46 2.25
N LEU A 54 14.16 -1.71 0.94
CA LEU A 54 13.79 -3.03 0.43
C LEU A 54 14.84 -4.11 0.74
N ASP A 55 16.07 -3.74 1.10
CA ASP A 55 17.09 -4.69 1.51
C ASP A 55 16.79 -5.34 2.87
N ALA A 56 16.01 -4.66 3.72
CA ALA A 56 15.58 -5.14 5.03
C ALA A 56 14.16 -4.66 5.37
N ILE A 57 13.23 -4.83 4.43
CA ILE A 57 11.92 -4.19 4.46
C ILE A 57 11.08 -4.50 5.72
N ALA A 58 11.13 -5.72 6.22
CA ALA A 58 10.39 -6.10 7.42
C ALA A 58 10.97 -5.44 8.67
N ASP A 59 12.31 -5.35 8.76
CA ASP A 59 13.00 -4.70 9.86
C ASP A 59 12.84 -3.18 9.80
N ASP A 60 12.84 -2.57 8.62
CA ASP A 60 12.59 -1.14 8.44
C ASP A 60 11.22 -0.74 9.01
N PHE A 61 10.17 -1.49 8.66
CA PHE A 61 8.85 -1.25 9.21
C PHE A 61 8.79 -1.48 10.72
N LYS A 62 9.42 -2.55 11.22
CA LYS A 62 9.46 -2.87 12.65
C LYS A 62 10.19 -1.79 13.46
N GLN A 63 11.29 -1.23 12.96
CA GLN A 63 12.04 -0.15 13.61
C GLN A 63 11.22 1.15 13.68
N ALA A 64 10.33 1.37 12.73
CA ALA A 64 9.42 2.51 12.68
C ALA A 64 8.05 2.20 13.33
N ASP A 65 8.03 1.29 14.30
CA ASP A 65 6.80 0.84 15.00
C ASP A 65 5.66 0.54 14.03
N GLY A 66 5.97 -0.21 12.98
CA GLY A 66 5.09 -0.48 11.87
C GLY A 66 5.05 -1.94 11.45
N ARG A 67 4.26 -2.19 10.41
CA ARG A 67 4.12 -3.52 9.81
C ARG A 67 3.86 -3.41 8.32
N ILE A 68 4.38 -4.37 7.58
CA ILE A 68 4.10 -4.53 6.15
C ILE A 68 3.63 -5.95 5.86
N TRP A 69 2.67 -6.09 4.97
CA TRP A 69 2.13 -7.36 4.47
C TRP A 69 2.36 -7.47 2.98
N VAL A 70 2.44 -8.71 2.52
CA VAL A 70 2.46 -9.07 1.11
C VAL A 70 1.27 -9.97 0.77
N VAL A 71 0.83 -9.88 -0.48
CA VAL A 71 -0.10 -10.80 -1.12
C VAL A 71 0.70 -11.75 -1.97
N VAL A 72 0.58 -13.04 -1.72
CA VAL A 72 1.30 -14.06 -2.47
C VAL A 72 0.33 -15.06 -3.09
N ASP A 73 0.69 -15.55 -4.27
CA ASP A 73 -0.02 -16.63 -4.94
C ASP A 73 0.57 -18.02 -4.59
N PRO A 74 -0.04 -19.13 -5.03
CA PRO A 74 0.48 -20.49 -4.79
C PRO A 74 1.89 -20.75 -5.33
N ALA A 75 2.35 -19.98 -6.31
CA ALA A 75 3.71 -20.03 -6.84
C ALA A 75 4.70 -19.14 -6.07
N ALA A 76 4.27 -18.57 -4.92
CA ALA A 76 5.02 -17.65 -4.07
C ALA A 76 5.40 -16.31 -4.76
N ARG A 77 4.74 -15.92 -5.85
CA ARG A 77 4.92 -14.59 -6.44
C ARG A 77 4.27 -13.54 -5.55
N VAL A 78 4.97 -12.42 -5.31
CA VAL A 78 4.41 -11.26 -4.61
C VAL A 78 3.57 -10.43 -5.59
N LEU A 79 2.27 -10.38 -5.34
CA LEU A 79 1.28 -9.69 -6.18
C LEU A 79 0.69 -8.45 -5.51
N GLY A 80 1.13 -8.12 -4.32
CA GLY A 80 0.76 -6.91 -3.60
C GLY A 80 1.60 -6.71 -2.37
N CYS A 81 1.72 -5.45 -1.94
CA CYS A 81 2.25 -5.09 -0.64
C CYS A 81 1.45 -3.92 -0.06
N PHE A 82 1.45 -3.81 1.26
CA PHE A 82 0.74 -2.79 2.01
C PHE A 82 1.40 -2.64 3.39
N GLY A 83 1.88 -1.46 3.70
CA GLY A 83 2.54 -1.19 4.96
C GLY A 83 1.90 -0.05 5.73
N VAL A 84 2.10 -0.03 7.05
CA VAL A 84 1.73 1.04 7.96
C VAL A 84 2.86 1.25 8.96
N LYS A 85 3.17 2.50 9.25
CA LYS A 85 4.09 2.93 10.30
C LYS A 85 3.35 3.83 11.26
N TYR A 86 3.67 3.77 12.56
CA TYR A 86 3.02 4.57 13.60
C TYR A 86 4.03 5.50 14.27
N ASP A 87 3.62 6.74 14.49
CA ASP A 87 4.38 7.72 15.26
C ASP A 87 3.63 8.05 16.55
N ALA A 88 4.18 7.59 17.67
CA ALA A 88 3.61 7.83 18.99
C ALA A 88 3.65 9.31 19.42
N ALA A 89 4.58 10.11 18.90
CA ALA A 89 4.69 11.51 19.24
C ALA A 89 3.53 12.34 18.66
N THR A 90 3.11 12.01 17.44
CA THR A 90 1.98 12.66 16.76
C THR A 90 0.67 11.90 16.92
N ARG A 91 0.72 10.63 17.33
CA ARG A 91 -0.39 9.67 17.34
C ARG A 91 -1.02 9.47 15.96
N GLU A 92 -0.17 9.50 14.94
CA GLU A 92 -0.54 9.32 13.55
C GLU A 92 0.07 8.04 12.99
N ALA A 93 -0.68 7.34 12.16
CA ALA A 93 -0.15 6.26 11.36
C ALA A 93 -0.07 6.67 9.89
N GLU A 94 0.99 6.27 9.19
CA GLU A 94 1.14 6.53 7.76
C GLU A 94 1.14 5.22 6.98
N LEU A 95 0.32 5.16 5.91
CA LEU A 95 0.32 4.04 4.99
C LEU A 95 1.44 4.19 3.97
N HIS A 96 2.21 3.12 3.79
CA HIS A 96 3.35 3.06 2.89
C HIS A 96 3.29 1.84 1.99
N LYS A 97 3.96 1.89 0.83
CA LYS A 97 4.13 0.74 -0.07
C LYS A 97 2.82 0.05 -0.45
N VAL A 98 1.80 0.86 -0.77
CA VAL A 98 0.48 0.35 -1.18
C VAL A 98 0.47 0.08 -2.67
N TYR A 99 0.89 -1.13 -3.06
CA TYR A 99 0.98 -1.54 -4.45
C TYR A 99 0.27 -2.87 -4.68
N LEU A 100 -0.45 -2.97 -5.79
CA LEU A 100 -1.13 -4.19 -6.23
C LEU A 100 -0.85 -4.46 -7.70
N HIS A 101 -0.42 -5.68 -8.01
CA HIS A 101 -0.30 -6.16 -9.37
C HIS A 101 -1.67 -6.15 -10.07
N ARG A 102 -1.70 -5.81 -11.35
CA ARG A 102 -2.95 -5.70 -12.13
C ARG A 102 -3.83 -6.96 -12.07
N GLU A 103 -3.23 -8.15 -11.94
CA GLU A 103 -3.95 -9.42 -11.84
C GLU A 103 -4.85 -9.53 -10.61
N THR A 104 -4.55 -8.78 -9.54
CA THR A 104 -5.28 -8.82 -8.26
C THR A 104 -6.25 -7.66 -8.08
N ARG A 105 -6.26 -6.68 -9.01
CA ARG A 105 -7.12 -5.50 -8.91
C ARG A 105 -8.57 -5.83 -9.22
N GLY A 106 -9.49 -5.09 -8.60
CA GLY A 106 -10.93 -5.29 -8.79
C GLY A 106 -11.51 -6.54 -8.12
N GLN A 107 -10.73 -7.21 -7.26
CA GLN A 107 -11.10 -8.45 -6.56
C GLN A 107 -11.20 -8.27 -5.04
N GLY A 108 -11.28 -7.02 -4.56
CA GLY A 108 -11.39 -6.71 -3.13
C GLY A 108 -10.08 -6.86 -2.34
N MET A 109 -8.95 -7.14 -3.00
CA MET A 109 -7.68 -7.38 -2.29
C MET A 109 -7.16 -6.14 -1.56
N ALA A 110 -7.28 -4.95 -2.17
CA ALA A 110 -6.91 -3.69 -1.52
C ALA A 110 -7.72 -3.45 -0.23
N GLN A 111 -9.03 -3.74 -0.26
CA GLN A 111 -9.90 -3.62 0.90
C GLN A 111 -9.50 -4.60 2.02
N LYS A 112 -9.14 -5.84 1.67
CA LYS A 112 -8.66 -6.84 2.65
C LYS A 112 -7.36 -6.38 3.32
N LEU A 113 -6.43 -5.80 2.55
CA LEU A 113 -5.17 -5.26 3.07
C LEU A 113 -5.42 -4.04 3.97
N MET A 114 -6.27 -3.11 3.56
CA MET A 114 -6.67 -1.96 4.37
C MET A 114 -7.29 -2.42 5.69
N ALA A 115 -8.26 -3.33 5.65
CA ALA A 115 -8.88 -3.87 6.84
C ALA A 115 -7.86 -4.54 7.79
N LYS A 116 -6.87 -5.24 7.22
CA LYS A 116 -5.79 -5.86 7.99
C LYS A 116 -4.88 -4.82 8.67
N ALA A 117 -4.53 -3.75 7.98
CA ALA A 117 -3.74 -2.66 8.53
C ALA A 117 -4.49 -1.91 9.65
N LEU A 118 -5.78 -1.61 9.45
CA LEU A 118 -6.61 -0.96 10.47
C LEU A 118 -6.80 -1.87 11.69
N ALA A 119 -7.05 -3.18 11.50
CA ALA A 119 -7.15 -4.15 12.61
C ALA A 119 -5.84 -4.21 13.40
N TRP A 120 -4.70 -4.21 12.73
CA TRP A 120 -3.39 -4.19 13.40
C TRP A 120 -3.20 -2.92 14.23
N LEU A 121 -3.62 -1.75 13.73
CA LEU A 121 -3.60 -0.49 14.50
C LEU A 121 -4.52 -0.56 15.72
N VAL A 122 -5.73 -1.13 15.58
CA VAL A 122 -6.65 -1.33 16.72
C VAL A 122 -6.00 -2.17 17.83
N GLU A 123 -5.27 -3.22 17.46
CA GLU A 123 -4.65 -4.15 18.40
C GLU A 123 -3.37 -3.61 19.06
N ASN A 124 -2.56 -2.84 18.30
CA ASN A 124 -1.22 -2.45 18.73
C ASN A 124 -1.11 -0.96 19.11
N HIS A 125 -1.93 -0.10 18.52
CA HIS A 125 -1.90 1.36 18.71
C HIS A 125 -3.32 1.94 18.90
N PRO A 126 -4.02 1.53 19.97
CA PRO A 126 -5.40 1.98 20.24
C PRO A 126 -5.51 3.47 20.53
N ASP A 127 -4.40 4.15 20.75
CA ASP A 127 -4.29 5.58 20.93
C ASP A 127 -4.05 6.36 19.62
N CYS A 128 -3.89 5.66 18.50
CA CYS A 128 -3.78 6.28 17.18
C CYS A 128 -5.01 7.18 16.92
N ALA A 129 -4.77 8.41 16.50
CA ALA A 129 -5.84 9.34 16.23
C ALA A 129 -6.19 9.44 14.75
N THR A 130 -5.20 9.39 13.89
CA THR A 130 -5.33 9.59 12.45
C THR A 130 -4.52 8.57 11.68
N VAL A 131 -5.07 8.07 10.58
CA VAL A 131 -4.30 7.37 9.54
C VAL A 131 -4.17 8.29 8.34
N MET A 132 -2.96 8.47 7.84
CA MET A 132 -2.69 9.31 6.69
C MET A 132 -1.89 8.58 5.61
N LEU A 133 -1.79 9.18 4.44
CA LEU A 133 -0.92 8.75 3.37
C LEU A 133 -0.59 9.89 2.43
N TRP A 134 0.50 9.74 1.71
CA TRP A 134 0.84 10.51 0.53
C TRP A 134 0.79 9.59 -0.70
N THR A 135 0.32 10.10 -1.81
CA THR A 135 0.16 9.33 -3.05
C THR A 135 0.41 10.18 -4.27
N ASP A 136 1.14 9.64 -5.23
CA ASP A 136 1.44 10.31 -6.48
C ASP A 136 0.16 10.76 -7.20
N THR A 137 0.19 11.95 -7.75
CA THR A 137 -0.94 12.57 -8.46
C THR A 137 -1.38 11.78 -9.68
N ARG A 138 -0.52 10.93 -10.23
CA ARG A 138 -0.79 10.04 -11.37
C ARG A 138 -1.60 8.80 -10.98
N PHE A 139 -1.64 8.43 -9.69
CA PHE A 139 -2.27 7.19 -9.23
C PHE A 139 -3.77 7.36 -8.93
N GLU A 140 -4.54 7.86 -9.90
CA GLU A 140 -5.97 8.16 -9.74
C GLU A 140 -6.82 6.98 -9.24
N ALA A 141 -6.47 5.75 -9.63
CA ALA A 141 -7.18 4.56 -9.14
C ALA A 141 -6.96 4.36 -7.63
N GLY A 142 -5.78 4.71 -7.12
CA GLY A 142 -5.46 4.74 -5.70
C GLY A 142 -6.27 5.81 -4.97
N HIS A 143 -6.38 7.03 -5.54
CA HIS A 143 -7.18 8.11 -4.94
C HIS A 143 -8.63 7.66 -4.73
N ARG A 144 -9.28 7.12 -5.76
CA ARG A 144 -10.65 6.59 -5.69
C ARG A 144 -10.79 5.45 -4.68
N PHE A 145 -9.76 4.63 -4.52
CA PHE A 145 -9.73 3.57 -3.51
C PHE A 145 -9.71 4.16 -2.09
N TYR A 146 -8.84 5.13 -1.81
CA TYR A 146 -8.75 5.76 -0.49
C TYR A 146 -10.04 6.48 -0.12
N GLU A 147 -10.65 7.23 -1.04
CA GLU A 147 -11.95 7.87 -0.85
C GLU A 147 -13.05 6.86 -0.48
N LYS A 148 -13.10 5.72 -1.17
CA LYS A 148 -14.04 4.61 -0.85
C LYS A 148 -13.78 3.99 0.52
N CYS A 149 -12.55 4.06 1.03
CA CYS A 149 -12.21 3.60 2.37
C CYS A 149 -12.46 4.67 3.45
N GLY A 150 -13.01 5.83 3.08
CA GLY A 150 -13.35 6.90 4.02
C GLY A 150 -12.23 7.91 4.27
N PHE A 151 -11.14 7.85 3.51
CA PHE A 151 -10.11 8.88 3.55
C PHE A 151 -10.58 10.13 2.80
N ALA A 152 -10.27 11.30 3.36
CA ALA A 152 -10.51 12.59 2.71
C ALA A 152 -9.18 13.19 2.24
N ARG A 153 -9.18 13.75 1.02
CA ARG A 153 -8.06 14.56 0.54
C ARG A 153 -8.02 15.88 1.33
N THR A 154 -6.85 16.21 1.89
CA THR A 154 -6.71 17.40 2.76
C THR A 154 -6.56 18.72 1.99
N GLY A 155 -6.19 18.64 0.71
CA GLY A 155 -5.77 19.81 -0.08
C GLY A 155 -4.26 20.05 -0.03
N GLU A 156 -3.53 19.42 0.90
CA GLU A 156 -2.08 19.48 0.95
C GLU A 156 -1.46 18.71 -0.24
N SER A 157 -0.37 19.24 -0.77
CA SER A 157 0.44 18.61 -1.80
C SER A 157 1.92 18.85 -1.54
N ARG A 158 2.76 17.95 -2.00
CA ARG A 158 4.22 18.10 -1.96
C ARG A 158 4.85 17.68 -3.29
N ILE A 159 6.00 18.27 -3.59
CA ILE A 159 6.84 17.88 -4.73
C ILE A 159 8.03 17.15 -4.16
N LEU A 160 8.35 15.98 -4.71
CA LEU A 160 9.51 15.20 -4.32
C LEU A 160 10.69 15.49 -5.25
N ASP A 161 11.88 15.51 -4.67
CA ASP A 161 13.14 15.52 -5.43
C ASP A 161 13.56 14.07 -5.71
N ASP A 162 12.76 13.40 -6.54
CA ASP A 162 12.93 12.02 -6.95
C ASP A 162 13.12 11.90 -8.47
N LEU A 163 13.52 10.72 -8.96
CA LEU A 163 13.76 10.46 -10.37
C LEU A 163 12.49 10.62 -11.24
N SER A 164 11.33 10.50 -10.63
CA SER A 164 10.02 10.62 -11.28
C SER A 164 9.48 12.05 -11.30
N ALA A 165 10.18 13.01 -10.68
CA ALA A 165 9.68 14.36 -10.42
C ALA A 165 8.24 14.32 -9.87
N SER A 166 8.01 13.48 -8.86
CA SER A 166 6.69 13.17 -8.33
C SER A 166 6.07 14.37 -7.63
N SER A 167 4.76 14.50 -7.80
CA SER A 167 3.93 15.37 -6.98
C SER A 167 2.91 14.49 -6.28
N GLU A 168 2.69 14.72 -4.98
CA GLU A 168 1.81 13.88 -4.17
C GLU A 168 0.70 14.68 -3.52
N TYR A 169 -0.45 14.03 -3.33
CA TYR A 169 -1.57 14.50 -2.54
C TYR A 169 -1.63 13.79 -1.21
N GLN A 170 -2.00 14.53 -0.15
CA GLN A 170 -2.25 13.95 1.17
C GLN A 170 -3.71 13.53 1.32
N PHE A 171 -3.91 12.35 1.91
CA PHE A 171 -5.19 11.85 2.36
C PHE A 171 -5.15 11.52 3.85
N ARG A 172 -6.25 11.75 4.57
CA ARG A 172 -6.37 11.49 6.01
C ARG A 172 -7.68 10.79 6.34
N PHE A 173 -7.63 9.94 7.36
CA PHE A 173 -8.75 9.18 7.89
C PHE A 173 -8.83 9.36 9.41
N ASP A 174 -9.99 9.73 9.94
CA ASP A 174 -10.22 9.88 11.39
C ASP A 174 -10.34 8.51 12.04
N PHE A 175 -9.20 7.99 12.49
CA PHE A 175 -9.12 6.67 13.12
C PHE A 175 -9.72 6.67 14.52
N ALA A 176 -9.66 7.80 15.26
CA ALA A 176 -10.29 7.91 16.56
C ALA A 176 -11.83 7.80 16.47
N ALA A 177 -12.45 8.39 15.44
CA ALA A 177 -13.88 8.23 15.20
C ALA A 177 -14.21 6.78 14.79
N TYR A 178 -13.38 6.16 13.98
CA TYR A 178 -13.52 4.73 13.59
C TYR A 178 -13.48 3.82 14.82
N LEU A 179 -12.52 3.99 15.74
CA LEU A 179 -12.42 3.21 16.99
C LEU A 179 -13.66 3.34 17.86
N LYS A 180 -14.20 4.56 17.98
CA LYS A 180 -15.44 4.79 18.74
C LYS A 180 -16.62 4.03 18.13
N ALA A 181 -16.71 3.96 16.80
CA ALA A 181 -17.78 3.25 16.12
C ALA A 181 -17.68 1.71 16.26
N LEU A 182 -16.50 1.17 16.51
CA LEU A 182 -16.31 -0.27 16.78
C LEU A 182 -16.70 -0.67 18.21
N SER A 183 -16.82 0.30 19.14
CA SER A 183 -17.05 0.05 20.57
C SER A 183 -18.55 0.01 20.92
N PHE A 184 -19.44 0.11 19.94
CA PHE A 184 -20.90 -0.02 20.04
C PHE A 184 -21.39 -1.26 19.32
#